data_148b67e9a12fa216f5444f19b4f61e33
#
_entry.id   148b67e9a12fa216f5444f19b4f61e33
#
_cell.length_a   1.000
_cell.length_b   1.000
_cell.length_c   1.000
_cell.angle_alpha   90.00
_cell.angle_beta   90.00
_cell.angle_gamma   90.00
#
_symmetry.space_group_name_H-M   'P 1'
#
loop_
_entity.id
_entity.type
_entity.pdbx_description
1 polymer ?
#
loop_
_entity_poly.entity_id
_entity_poly.type
_entity_poly.pdbx_seq_one_letter_code
_entity_poly.pdbx_strand_id
1 'polypeptide(L)'
;MKIKSVLFLFLFTVTFLIDTHAQTGNFPFEIVLKADSIAGFNGLHSFAYGQREGKVLLIGGRPDGIHARQPFNAFPASQNNQILQVLDLATQQYWSRSLSELTVSLQEQLQSTNMNFFQDGNYLIITGGYAYSNAANDHITFPYLTRIDLDGLINAIINNQALSAFFEQIQDERFAVTGGNIGKIGSQYYLVGGHRFDGRYNPMNNPTFVQAYVDGLKKFELSAPGQGLAVLNYQLVTDQVNLHRRDYNLVPHVYPNGETGYLISSGVFQINADLPFLYPVEIKSSGHTAVNGFSQYLSNYHSSKFSAYDSASGTMHHLFLGGLSQYYYQNGTLINDQNVPFVRTMSRLAQGPDGVYQEYVLGTQMPALLGTGAEFIHFEQVPQYASDIIDLAALSGDSILIGHVVGGIKSPILNPFTNNNTGVTDANAVIYQVWLKRTNVGAIEVQAPQHVFNVNLYPNPAKEVAYLEFELIQKA
;
A
#
# COMPACT_ATOMS: atom_id res chain seq x y z
N MET A 1 41.02 -60.22 -40.88
CA MET A 1 41.58 -59.07 -40.21
C MET A 1 40.43 -58.19 -39.78
N LYS A 2 40.01 -58.24 -38.51
CA LYS A 2 38.83 -57.47 -37.99
C LYS A 2 39.40 -56.21 -37.29
N ILE A 3 39.09 -55.06 -37.84
CA ILE A 3 39.41 -53.76 -37.25
C ILE A 3 38.32 -53.46 -36.24
N LYS A 4 38.71 -53.35 -34.94
CA LYS A 4 37.79 -52.85 -33.89
C LYS A 4 37.96 -51.31 -33.80
N SER A 5 36.92 -50.60 -34.17
CA SER A 5 36.83 -49.17 -33.93
C SER A 5 36.53 -48.91 -32.47
N VAL A 6 37.43 -48.22 -31.79
CA VAL A 6 37.20 -47.69 -30.42
C VAL A 6 36.66 -46.26 -30.54
N LEU A 7 35.43 -46.11 -30.14
CA LEU A 7 34.80 -44.78 -30.08
C LEU A 7 35.16 -44.12 -28.73
N PHE A 8 35.97 -43.07 -28.74
CA PHE A 8 36.28 -42.23 -27.58
C PHE A 8 35.15 -41.21 -27.41
N LEU A 9 34.35 -41.41 -26.38
CA LEU A 9 33.32 -40.44 -25.95
C LEU A 9 34.00 -39.37 -25.09
N PHE A 10 34.26 -38.19 -25.63
CA PHE A 10 34.69 -37.03 -24.86
C PHE A 10 33.48 -36.44 -24.12
N LEU A 11 33.39 -36.67 -22.83
CA LEU A 11 32.39 -36.02 -21.95
C LEU A 11 32.92 -34.61 -21.65
N PHE A 12 32.40 -33.60 -22.36
CA PHE A 12 32.62 -32.21 -21.99
C PHE A 12 31.73 -31.87 -20.81
N THR A 13 32.27 -31.92 -19.61
CA THR A 13 31.59 -31.30 -18.42
C THR A 13 31.79 -29.80 -18.53
N VAL A 14 30.76 -29.11 -19.03
CA VAL A 14 30.69 -27.64 -18.90
C VAL A 14 30.25 -27.37 -17.45
N THR A 15 31.22 -27.08 -16.60
CA THR A 15 30.97 -26.49 -15.29
C THR A 15 30.52 -25.05 -15.52
N PHE A 16 29.21 -24.79 -15.50
CA PHE A 16 28.72 -23.44 -15.29
C PHE A 16 29.13 -23.01 -13.88
N LEU A 17 30.18 -22.22 -13.76
CA LEU A 17 30.37 -21.36 -12.61
C LEU A 17 29.24 -20.34 -12.68
N ILE A 18 28.17 -20.61 -11.95
CA ILE A 18 27.20 -19.58 -11.61
C ILE A 18 27.97 -18.67 -10.65
N ASP A 19 28.55 -17.60 -11.19
CA ASP A 19 28.95 -16.46 -10.39
C ASP A 19 27.66 -15.92 -9.73
N THR A 20 27.39 -16.39 -8.53
CA THR A 20 26.45 -15.75 -7.63
C THR A 20 27.09 -14.48 -7.09
N HIS A 21 27.35 -13.53 -7.98
CA HIS A 21 27.41 -12.15 -7.53
C HIS A 21 25.99 -11.81 -7.10
N ALA A 22 25.75 -11.81 -5.80
CA ALA A 22 24.67 -11.03 -5.24
C ALA A 22 24.90 -9.61 -5.80
N GLN A 23 24.17 -9.25 -6.87
CA GLN A 23 24.10 -7.88 -7.30
C GLN A 23 23.46 -7.14 -6.15
N THR A 24 24.29 -6.56 -5.29
CA THR A 24 23.86 -5.58 -4.31
C THR A 24 23.26 -4.45 -5.13
N GLY A 25 21.94 -4.44 -5.22
CA GLY A 25 21.25 -3.29 -5.80
C GLY A 25 21.80 -2.04 -5.12
N ASN A 26 21.89 -0.91 -5.83
CA ASN A 26 22.47 0.34 -5.33
C ASN A 26 21.70 0.97 -4.17
N PHE A 27 21.36 0.19 -3.14
CA PHE A 27 20.71 0.67 -1.92
C PHE A 27 21.70 0.51 -0.74
N PRO A 28 22.41 1.58 -0.38
CA PRO A 28 23.52 1.50 0.58
C PRO A 28 23.07 1.52 2.05
N PHE A 29 21.85 1.07 2.35
CA PHE A 29 21.29 1.11 3.69
C PHE A 29 20.68 -0.22 4.09
N GLU A 30 20.86 -0.56 5.34
CA GLU A 30 20.06 -1.55 6.06
C GLU A 30 18.88 -0.85 6.76
N ILE A 31 17.69 -1.47 6.75
CA ILE A 31 16.55 -0.99 7.51
C ILE A 31 16.60 -1.56 8.91
N VAL A 32 16.55 -0.68 9.92
CA VAL A 32 16.49 -1.07 11.33
C VAL A 32 15.17 -0.59 11.92
N LEU A 33 14.40 -1.50 12.51
CA LEU A 33 13.13 -1.20 13.18
C LEU A 33 13.36 -1.19 14.70
N LYS A 34 12.94 -0.11 15.37
CA LYS A 34 12.97 0.00 16.83
C LYS A 34 11.54 0.17 17.34
N ALA A 35 11.12 -0.75 18.19
CA ALA A 35 9.79 -0.68 18.81
C ALA A 35 9.69 0.49 19.78
N ASP A 36 8.55 1.17 19.74
CA ASP A 36 8.18 2.28 20.59
C ASP A 36 6.69 2.20 20.95
N SER A 37 6.24 3.00 21.92
CA SER A 37 4.85 3.02 22.35
C SER A 37 4.45 4.40 22.85
N ILE A 38 3.19 4.76 22.64
CA ILE A 38 2.60 6.00 23.18
C ILE A 38 1.46 5.60 24.09
N ALA A 39 1.53 6.04 25.34
CA ALA A 39 0.47 5.77 26.32
C ALA A 39 -0.86 6.37 25.86
N GLY A 40 -1.92 5.56 25.81
CA GLY A 40 -3.25 5.95 25.31
C GLY A 40 -3.50 5.55 23.84
N PHE A 41 -2.49 5.26 23.04
CA PHE A 41 -2.66 4.70 21.72
C PHE A 41 -2.82 3.17 21.80
N ASN A 42 -4.02 2.66 21.52
CA ASN A 42 -4.36 1.24 21.64
C ASN A 42 -4.30 0.47 20.32
N GLY A 43 -3.80 1.10 19.26
CA GLY A 43 -3.72 0.51 17.93
C GLY A 43 -4.90 0.92 17.04
N LEU A 44 -4.61 1.00 15.76
CA LEU A 44 -5.56 1.36 14.72
C LEU A 44 -5.05 0.83 13.39
N HIS A 45 -5.93 0.45 12.46
CA HIS A 45 -5.53 0.08 11.10
C HIS A 45 -6.45 0.71 10.06
N SER A 46 -5.96 0.84 8.82
CA SER A 46 -6.73 1.33 7.67
C SER A 46 -7.38 2.69 7.92
N PHE A 47 -6.65 3.57 8.58
CA PHE A 47 -7.01 4.94 8.92
C PHE A 47 -6.45 5.94 7.92
N ALA A 48 -7.02 7.14 7.85
CA ALA A 48 -6.43 8.29 7.19
C ALA A 48 -5.57 9.07 8.19
N TYR A 49 -4.49 9.70 7.70
CA TYR A 49 -3.65 10.55 8.53
C TYR A 49 -3.20 11.83 7.83
N GLY A 50 -2.85 12.82 8.63
CA GLY A 50 -2.11 14.00 8.21
C GLY A 50 -1.14 14.41 9.30
N GLN A 51 -0.04 15.11 8.95
CA GLN A 51 0.99 15.51 9.90
C GLN A 51 1.35 16.98 9.78
N ARG A 52 1.60 17.61 10.91
CA ARG A 52 2.08 19.00 11.00
C ARG A 52 2.91 19.20 12.25
N GLU A 53 4.10 19.81 12.11
CA GLU A 53 4.97 20.20 13.21
C GLU A 53 5.25 19.03 14.19
N GLY A 54 5.56 17.85 13.65
CA GLY A 54 5.86 16.64 14.40
C GLY A 54 4.65 15.93 15.01
N LYS A 55 3.45 16.45 14.82
CA LYS A 55 2.20 15.85 15.30
C LYS A 55 1.43 15.17 14.17
N VAL A 56 0.85 14.03 14.46
CA VAL A 56 0.13 13.20 13.51
C VAL A 56 -1.33 13.08 13.94
N LEU A 57 -2.23 13.51 13.08
CA LEU A 57 -3.67 13.32 13.22
C LEU A 57 -4.07 12.01 12.58
N LEU A 58 -4.74 11.12 13.32
CA LEU A 58 -5.34 9.87 12.83
C LEU A 58 -6.85 9.99 12.82
N ILE A 59 -7.48 9.57 11.71
CA ILE A 59 -8.93 9.67 11.48
C ILE A 59 -9.47 8.35 10.96
N GLY A 60 -10.59 7.89 11.51
CA GLY A 60 -11.22 6.64 11.09
C GLY A 60 -10.36 5.42 11.35
N GLY A 61 -10.46 4.42 10.48
CA GLY A 61 -9.83 3.13 10.70
C GLY A 61 -10.58 2.26 11.71
N ARG A 62 -9.96 1.14 12.09
CA ARG A 62 -10.58 0.18 13.01
C ARG A 62 -9.64 -0.22 14.13
N PRO A 63 -10.14 -0.36 15.37
CA PRO A 63 -9.37 -0.81 16.53
C PRO A 63 -9.35 -2.35 16.69
N ASP A 64 -10.13 -3.10 15.91
CA ASP A 64 -10.14 -4.58 15.90
C ASP A 64 -9.08 -5.16 14.94
N GLY A 65 -9.15 -6.46 14.67
CA GLY A 65 -8.28 -7.14 13.71
C GLY A 65 -8.87 -7.21 12.30
N ILE A 66 -8.43 -8.21 11.53
CA ILE A 66 -9.01 -8.45 10.20
C ILE A 66 -10.48 -8.84 10.34
N HIS A 67 -11.31 -8.31 9.44
CA HIS A 67 -12.76 -8.55 9.49
C HIS A 67 -13.11 -10.04 9.42
N ALA A 68 -14.18 -10.43 10.11
CA ALA A 68 -14.62 -11.81 10.15
C ALA A 68 -15.15 -12.28 8.78
N ARG A 69 -15.05 -13.59 8.53
CA ARG A 69 -15.70 -14.23 7.38
C ARG A 69 -17.22 -14.37 7.57
N GLN A 70 -17.66 -14.48 8.83
CA GLN A 70 -19.08 -14.61 9.13
C GLN A 70 -19.77 -13.26 8.97
N PRO A 71 -20.79 -13.14 8.10
CA PRO A 71 -21.37 -11.84 7.74
C PRO A 71 -21.90 -11.06 8.95
N PHE A 72 -22.52 -11.74 9.91
CA PHE A 72 -23.07 -11.10 11.11
C PHE A 72 -22.00 -10.55 12.06
N ASN A 73 -20.73 -10.95 11.90
CA ASN A 73 -19.60 -10.46 12.67
C ASN A 73 -18.65 -9.57 11.81
N ALA A 74 -18.90 -9.45 10.50
CA ALA A 74 -18.07 -8.63 9.63
C ALA A 74 -18.37 -7.14 9.85
N PHE A 75 -17.33 -6.35 10.11
CA PHE A 75 -17.38 -4.91 10.31
C PHE A 75 -18.46 -4.45 11.31
N PRO A 76 -18.48 -4.94 12.56
CA PRO A 76 -19.50 -4.54 13.53
C PRO A 76 -19.40 -3.04 13.83
N ALA A 77 -20.55 -2.36 13.95
CA ALA A 77 -20.65 -0.93 14.23
C ALA A 77 -19.93 -0.51 15.52
N SER A 78 -19.86 -1.41 16.52
CA SER A 78 -19.16 -1.17 17.79
C SER A 78 -17.64 -1.01 17.65
N GLN A 79 -17.08 -1.36 16.49
CA GLN A 79 -15.66 -1.22 16.17
C GLN A 79 -15.40 -0.08 15.16
N ASN A 80 -16.38 0.75 14.86
CA ASN A 80 -16.13 2.01 14.17
C ASN A 80 -15.32 2.94 15.09
N ASN A 81 -14.24 3.55 14.56
CA ASN A 81 -13.45 4.51 15.33
C ASN A 81 -14.18 5.85 15.43
N GLN A 82 -14.70 6.19 16.60
CA GLN A 82 -15.49 7.39 16.85
C GLN A 82 -14.69 8.54 17.46
N ILE A 83 -13.36 8.50 17.37
CA ILE A 83 -12.48 9.54 17.91
C ILE A 83 -11.46 10.02 16.86
N LEU A 84 -11.13 11.30 16.93
CA LEU A 84 -9.94 11.87 16.33
C LEU A 84 -8.79 11.70 17.31
N GLN A 85 -7.62 11.28 16.83
CA GLN A 85 -6.45 11.03 17.65
C GLN A 85 -5.27 11.85 17.15
N VAL A 86 -4.53 12.48 18.05
CA VAL A 86 -3.28 13.19 17.74
C VAL A 86 -2.15 12.53 18.52
N LEU A 87 -1.11 12.14 17.78
CA LEU A 87 0.14 11.58 18.32
C LEU A 87 1.27 12.60 18.14
N ASP A 88 2.06 12.85 19.15
CA ASP A 88 3.39 13.44 19.02
C ASP A 88 4.42 12.32 19.13
N LEU A 89 5.01 11.95 17.99
CA LEU A 89 5.92 10.79 17.88
C LEU A 89 7.28 11.05 18.54
N ALA A 90 7.64 12.33 18.72
CA ALA A 90 8.92 12.72 19.36
C ALA A 90 8.81 12.78 20.87
N THR A 91 7.70 13.32 21.40
CA THR A 91 7.48 13.48 22.84
C THR A 91 6.62 12.39 23.46
N GLN A 92 6.12 11.46 22.64
CA GLN A 92 5.25 10.34 23.04
C GLN A 92 3.95 10.79 23.73
N GLN A 93 3.42 11.93 23.31
CA GLN A 93 2.16 12.47 23.82
C GLN A 93 0.97 12.02 22.95
N TYR A 94 -0.20 11.91 23.58
CA TYR A 94 -1.44 11.49 22.98
C TYR A 94 -2.60 12.38 23.38
N TRP A 95 -3.42 12.79 22.41
CA TRP A 95 -4.67 13.52 22.64
C TRP A 95 -5.77 12.89 21.79
N SER A 96 -7.00 12.97 22.25
CA SER A 96 -8.15 12.52 21.48
C SER A 96 -9.40 13.36 21.74
N ARG A 97 -10.28 13.42 20.74
CA ARG A 97 -11.58 14.08 20.81
C ARG A 97 -12.64 13.23 20.12
N SER A 98 -13.85 13.25 20.65
CA SER A 98 -15.00 12.54 20.11
C SER A 98 -15.46 13.17 18.80
N LEU A 99 -15.85 12.33 17.82
CA LEU A 99 -16.57 12.78 16.61
C LEU A 99 -17.97 13.30 16.90
N SER A 100 -18.54 13.01 18.07
CA SER A 100 -19.91 13.43 18.46
C SER A 100 -20.13 14.95 18.48
N GLU A 101 -19.04 15.73 18.45
CA GLU A 101 -19.07 17.20 18.40
C GLU A 101 -19.30 17.74 16.97
N LEU A 102 -19.19 16.87 15.96
CA LEU A 102 -19.32 17.22 14.56
C LEU A 102 -20.74 16.99 14.03
N THR A 103 -21.01 17.46 12.83
CA THR A 103 -22.28 17.13 12.14
C THR A 103 -22.39 15.64 11.85
N VAL A 104 -23.63 15.12 11.72
CA VAL A 104 -23.87 13.70 11.48
C VAL A 104 -23.12 13.20 10.24
N SER A 105 -23.09 13.96 9.14
CA SER A 105 -22.40 13.57 7.92
C SER A 105 -20.88 13.44 8.09
N LEU A 106 -20.26 14.32 8.89
CA LEU A 106 -18.86 14.21 9.26
C LEU A 106 -18.59 13.01 10.18
N GLN A 107 -19.43 12.81 11.21
CA GLN A 107 -19.32 11.64 12.09
C GLN A 107 -19.36 10.33 11.30
N GLU A 108 -20.33 10.20 10.41
CA GLU A 108 -20.57 9.01 9.59
C GLU A 108 -19.37 8.70 8.68
N GLN A 109 -18.82 9.69 7.98
CA GLN A 109 -17.66 9.49 7.13
C GLN A 109 -16.40 9.22 7.96
N LEU A 110 -16.10 10.07 8.94
CA LEU A 110 -14.82 10.06 9.65
C LEU A 110 -14.66 8.89 10.64
N GLN A 111 -15.73 8.14 10.96
CA GLN A 111 -15.62 6.87 11.69
C GLN A 111 -15.29 5.66 10.80
N SER A 112 -15.23 5.84 9.48
CA SER A 112 -15.10 4.75 8.51
C SER A 112 -13.66 4.26 8.35
N THR A 113 -13.52 3.10 7.72
CA THR A 113 -12.23 2.49 7.39
C THR A 113 -11.95 2.59 5.89
N ASN A 114 -10.69 2.42 5.49
CA ASN A 114 -10.24 2.45 4.09
C ASN A 114 -10.71 3.69 3.32
N MET A 115 -10.71 4.84 3.98
CA MET A 115 -10.88 6.13 3.32
C MET A 115 -9.69 6.40 2.38
N ASN A 116 -9.96 7.05 1.26
CA ASN A 116 -8.90 7.53 0.40
C ASN A 116 -8.50 8.91 0.87
N PHE A 117 -7.21 9.16 1.05
CA PHE A 117 -6.74 10.42 1.59
C PHE A 117 -5.44 10.91 0.93
N PHE A 118 -5.21 12.21 1.02
CA PHE A 118 -3.98 12.86 0.55
C PHE A 118 -3.78 14.16 1.30
N GLN A 119 -2.57 14.38 1.81
CA GLN A 119 -2.20 15.66 2.42
C GLN A 119 -1.63 16.61 1.36
N ASP A 120 -2.27 17.77 1.20
CA ASP A 120 -1.85 18.85 0.30
C ASP A 120 -1.49 20.10 1.13
N GLY A 121 -0.23 20.20 1.49
CA GLY A 121 0.25 21.25 2.39
C GLY A 121 -0.40 21.19 3.76
N ASN A 122 -1.14 22.24 4.15
CA ASN A 122 -1.88 22.26 5.41
C ASN A 122 -3.25 21.58 5.35
N TYR A 123 -3.65 21.03 4.22
CA TYR A 123 -4.97 20.45 4.07
C TYR A 123 -4.91 18.94 3.87
N LEU A 124 -5.75 18.22 4.62
CA LEU A 124 -5.98 16.79 4.40
C LEU A 124 -7.28 16.63 3.62
N ILE A 125 -7.18 15.99 2.46
CA ILE A 125 -8.30 15.67 1.59
C ILE A 125 -8.69 14.21 1.84
N ILE A 126 -9.96 13.96 2.17
CA ILE A 126 -10.48 12.62 2.43
C ILE A 126 -11.70 12.37 1.54
N THR A 127 -11.79 11.16 0.96
CA THR A 127 -12.98 10.73 0.22
C THR A 127 -13.41 9.34 0.65
N GLY A 128 -14.71 9.09 0.58
CA GLY A 128 -15.27 7.76 0.73
C GLY A 128 -15.09 7.16 2.12
N GLY A 129 -14.64 5.91 2.13
CA GLY A 129 -14.55 5.07 3.31
C GLY A 129 -15.79 4.18 3.49
N TYR A 130 -15.65 3.08 4.24
CA TYR A 130 -16.71 2.08 4.45
C TYR A 130 -16.90 1.81 5.93
N ALA A 131 -18.14 1.84 6.37
CA ALA A 131 -18.55 1.45 7.72
C ALA A 131 -20.08 1.21 7.80
N TYR A 132 -20.54 0.70 8.96
CA TYR A 132 -21.95 0.74 9.30
C TYR A 132 -22.39 2.19 9.54
N SER A 133 -23.39 2.63 8.80
CA SER A 133 -24.04 3.93 8.94
C SER A 133 -25.32 3.79 9.77
N ASN A 134 -25.43 4.55 10.85
CA ASN A 134 -26.66 4.62 11.62
C ASN A 134 -27.77 5.33 10.82
N ALA A 135 -27.42 6.31 9.99
CA ALA A 135 -28.37 7.06 9.17
C ALA A 135 -28.98 6.19 8.06
N ALA A 136 -28.16 5.35 7.41
CA ALA A 136 -28.63 4.40 6.38
C ALA A 136 -29.18 3.09 6.97
N ASN A 137 -28.93 2.81 8.24
CA ASN A 137 -29.20 1.52 8.90
C ASN A 137 -28.60 0.32 8.14
N ASP A 138 -27.44 0.52 7.51
CA ASP A 138 -26.71 -0.50 6.75
C ASP A 138 -25.23 -0.12 6.65
N HIS A 139 -24.43 -1.04 6.12
CA HIS A 139 -23.05 -0.76 5.73
C HIS A 139 -23.02 -0.07 4.38
N ILE A 140 -22.32 1.04 4.28
CA ILE A 140 -22.22 1.80 3.03
C ILE A 140 -20.80 2.31 2.78
N THR A 141 -20.51 2.60 1.52
CA THR A 141 -19.39 3.46 1.13
C THR A 141 -19.87 4.90 1.11
N PHE A 142 -19.27 5.76 1.93
CA PHE A 142 -19.75 7.13 2.13
C PHE A 142 -19.52 8.03 0.91
N PRO A 143 -20.54 8.75 0.42
CA PRO A 143 -20.44 9.61 -0.75
C PRO A 143 -19.97 11.03 -0.38
N TYR A 144 -18.89 11.14 0.39
CA TYR A 144 -18.40 12.44 0.84
C TYR A 144 -16.97 12.70 0.40
N LEU A 145 -16.68 13.99 0.09
CA LEU A 145 -15.35 14.56 -0.01
C LEU A 145 -15.22 15.62 1.08
N THR A 146 -14.20 15.48 1.92
CA THR A 146 -13.92 16.37 3.04
C THR A 146 -12.52 16.95 2.92
N ARG A 147 -12.39 18.27 3.12
CA ARG A 147 -11.12 18.99 3.28
C ARG A 147 -10.98 19.44 4.72
N ILE A 148 -9.85 19.17 5.32
CA ILE A 148 -9.56 19.43 6.74
C ILE A 148 -8.37 20.37 6.84
N ASP A 149 -8.50 21.46 7.61
CA ASP A 149 -7.38 22.30 8.03
C ASP A 149 -6.62 21.59 9.17
N LEU A 150 -5.42 21.08 8.88
CA LEU A 150 -4.62 20.28 9.79
C LEU A 150 -4.12 21.08 10.99
N ASP A 151 -3.52 22.26 10.77
CA ASP A 151 -2.98 23.09 11.85
C ASP A 151 -4.09 23.47 12.83
N GLY A 152 -5.20 23.95 12.30
CA GLY A 152 -6.35 24.35 13.10
C GLY A 152 -6.93 23.20 13.88
N LEU A 153 -7.15 22.05 13.23
CA LEU A 153 -7.76 20.88 13.89
C LEU A 153 -6.86 20.24 14.93
N ILE A 154 -5.57 20.03 14.64
CA ILE A 154 -4.60 19.48 15.60
C ILE A 154 -4.53 20.36 16.85
N ASN A 155 -4.38 21.67 16.67
CA ASN A 155 -4.35 22.63 17.78
C ASN A 155 -5.66 22.64 18.59
N ALA A 156 -6.81 22.53 17.92
CA ALA A 156 -8.11 22.48 18.60
C ALA A 156 -8.27 21.20 19.43
N ILE A 157 -7.80 20.05 18.92
CA ILE A 157 -7.79 18.78 19.68
C ILE A 157 -6.93 18.90 20.93
N ILE A 158 -5.70 19.40 20.79
CA ILE A 158 -4.72 19.53 21.89
C ILE A 158 -5.24 20.50 22.98
N ASN A 159 -5.82 21.62 22.56
CA ASN A 159 -6.26 22.69 23.46
C ASN A 159 -7.75 22.56 23.86
N ASN A 160 -8.41 21.45 23.54
CA ASN A 160 -9.81 21.19 23.86
C ASN A 160 -10.77 22.28 23.36
N GLN A 161 -10.58 22.76 22.12
CA GLN A 161 -11.40 23.79 21.48
C GLN A 161 -12.46 23.17 20.55
N ALA A 162 -13.40 23.98 20.06
CA ALA A 162 -14.43 23.55 19.12
C ALA A 162 -13.81 23.09 17.79
N LEU A 163 -14.29 21.97 17.23
CA LEU A 163 -13.67 21.29 16.08
C LEU A 163 -14.29 21.69 14.73
N SER A 164 -15.55 22.09 14.70
CA SER A 164 -16.36 22.17 13.47
C SER A 164 -15.84 23.16 12.41
N ALA A 165 -15.12 24.19 12.84
CA ALA A 165 -14.61 25.24 11.92
C ALA A 165 -13.50 24.74 10.96
N PHE A 166 -12.91 23.57 11.22
CA PHE A 166 -11.75 23.05 10.48
C PHE A 166 -12.12 22.07 9.38
N PHE A 167 -13.41 21.87 9.11
CA PHE A 167 -13.91 20.93 8.13
C PHE A 167 -14.75 21.63 7.07
N GLU A 168 -14.48 21.32 5.82
CA GLU A 168 -15.36 21.58 4.69
C GLU A 168 -15.75 20.24 4.07
N GLN A 169 -17.04 19.96 3.90
CA GLN A 169 -17.52 18.68 3.37
C GLN A 169 -18.59 18.91 2.30
N ILE A 170 -18.51 18.15 1.22
CA ILE A 170 -19.57 18.04 0.21
C ILE A 170 -19.99 16.59 0.04
N GLN A 171 -21.25 16.38 -0.33
CA GLN A 171 -21.77 15.08 -0.74
C GLN A 171 -21.71 14.99 -2.27
N ASP A 172 -21.08 13.92 -2.77
CA ASP A 172 -20.94 13.66 -4.19
C ASP A 172 -20.72 12.17 -4.43
N GLU A 173 -21.65 11.50 -5.10
CA GLU A 173 -21.63 10.06 -5.37
C GLU A 173 -20.39 9.59 -6.14
N ARG A 174 -19.71 10.49 -6.85
CA ARG A 174 -18.45 10.19 -7.53
C ARG A 174 -17.35 9.77 -6.57
N PHE A 175 -17.43 10.17 -5.30
CA PHE A 175 -16.46 9.89 -4.25
C PHE A 175 -16.88 8.77 -3.29
N ALA A 176 -18.00 8.07 -3.56
CA ALA A 176 -18.36 6.85 -2.85
C ALA A 176 -17.40 5.70 -3.24
N VAL A 177 -16.16 5.77 -2.75
CA VAL A 177 -15.06 4.85 -3.05
C VAL A 177 -14.34 4.48 -1.77
N THR A 178 -14.01 3.21 -1.61
CA THR A 178 -13.18 2.68 -0.52
C THR A 178 -12.07 1.80 -1.10
N GLY A 179 -10.95 1.63 -0.37
CA GLY A 179 -9.82 0.80 -0.82
C GLY A 179 -9.08 1.30 -2.06
N GLY A 180 -9.29 2.56 -2.48
CA GLY A 180 -8.47 3.27 -3.43
C GLY A 180 -7.41 4.13 -2.75
N ASN A 181 -6.76 5.00 -3.51
CA ASN A 181 -5.82 6.01 -2.98
C ASN A 181 -5.95 7.32 -3.76
N ILE A 182 -5.58 8.43 -3.12
CA ILE A 182 -5.49 9.74 -3.77
C ILE A 182 -4.02 10.13 -3.93
N GLY A 183 -3.68 10.69 -5.09
CA GLY A 183 -2.41 11.37 -5.34
C GLY A 183 -2.66 12.71 -6.02
N LYS A 184 -1.59 13.52 -6.20
CA LYS A 184 -1.66 14.81 -6.89
C LYS A 184 -0.50 14.97 -7.86
N ILE A 185 -0.78 15.33 -9.11
CA ILE A 185 0.22 15.66 -10.12
C ILE A 185 -0.12 17.06 -10.67
N GLY A 186 0.76 18.02 -10.45
CA GLY A 186 0.48 19.42 -10.74
C GLY A 186 -0.69 19.95 -9.91
N SER A 187 -1.72 20.49 -10.54
CA SER A 187 -2.95 20.98 -9.88
C SER A 187 -4.02 19.88 -9.71
N GLN A 188 -3.88 18.74 -10.39
CA GLN A 188 -4.90 17.70 -10.45
C GLN A 188 -4.72 16.63 -9.37
N TYR A 189 -5.80 16.31 -8.67
CA TYR A 189 -5.92 15.13 -7.83
C TYR A 189 -6.32 13.92 -8.69
N TYR A 190 -5.84 12.77 -8.29
CA TYR A 190 -6.09 11.46 -8.91
C TYR A 190 -6.61 10.51 -7.84
N LEU A 191 -7.92 10.25 -7.82
CA LEU A 191 -8.47 9.13 -7.06
C LEU A 191 -8.36 7.89 -7.95
N VAL A 192 -7.52 6.96 -7.52
CA VAL A 192 -7.09 5.82 -8.32
C VAL A 192 -7.83 4.57 -7.85
N GLY A 193 -8.41 3.78 -8.75
CA GLY A 193 -9.03 2.50 -8.45
C GLY A 193 -9.99 2.51 -7.26
N GLY A 194 -9.95 1.47 -6.45
CA GLY A 194 -10.89 1.26 -5.36
C GLY A 194 -12.23 0.73 -5.85
N HIS A 195 -13.20 0.70 -4.96
CA HIS A 195 -14.55 0.23 -5.28
C HIS A 195 -15.62 0.95 -4.43
N ARG A 196 -16.84 0.93 -4.89
CA ARG A 196 -18.03 1.13 -4.07
C ARG A 196 -18.46 -0.22 -3.49
N PHE A 197 -18.74 -0.26 -2.22
CA PHE A 197 -19.17 -1.47 -1.52
C PHE A 197 -20.31 -1.09 -0.58
N ASP A 198 -21.52 -1.53 -0.89
CA ASP A 198 -22.72 -1.24 -0.10
C ASP A 198 -23.36 -2.56 0.37
N GLY A 199 -23.78 -2.60 1.61
CA GLY A 199 -24.26 -3.80 2.29
C GLY A 199 -23.16 -4.49 3.12
N ARG A 200 -23.57 -5.49 3.89
CA ARG A 200 -22.68 -6.23 4.79
C ARG A 200 -21.82 -7.23 4.02
N TYR A 201 -20.51 -7.20 4.24
CA TYR A 201 -19.56 -8.15 3.64
C TYR A 201 -19.96 -9.60 3.94
N ASN A 202 -20.04 -10.44 2.88
CA ASN A 202 -20.42 -11.85 2.97
C ASN A 202 -19.70 -12.68 1.92
N PRO A 203 -18.62 -13.39 2.26
CA PRO A 203 -17.86 -14.23 1.32
C PRO A 203 -18.51 -15.62 1.09
N MET A 204 -19.70 -15.88 1.63
CA MET A 204 -20.33 -17.21 1.67
C MET A 204 -21.29 -17.47 0.50
N ASN A 205 -21.08 -16.87 -0.68
CA ASN A 205 -21.91 -16.99 -1.89
C ASN A 205 -23.38 -16.59 -1.72
N ASN A 206 -23.70 -15.83 -0.68
CA ASN A 206 -25.02 -15.28 -0.46
C ASN A 206 -24.91 -13.75 -0.49
N PRO A 207 -25.15 -13.11 -1.64
CA PRO A 207 -24.88 -11.68 -1.80
C PRO A 207 -25.77 -10.84 -0.88
N THR A 208 -25.19 -10.31 0.19
CA THR A 208 -25.77 -9.32 1.08
C THR A 208 -25.17 -7.94 0.83
N PHE A 209 -24.44 -7.78 -0.28
CA PHE A 209 -23.77 -6.55 -0.65
C PHE A 209 -23.78 -6.36 -2.18
N VAL A 210 -23.55 -5.12 -2.58
CA VAL A 210 -23.27 -4.72 -3.95
C VAL A 210 -21.85 -4.18 -4.01
N GLN A 211 -21.03 -4.69 -4.93
CA GLN A 211 -19.67 -4.22 -5.15
C GLN A 211 -19.50 -3.76 -6.59
N ALA A 212 -18.98 -2.55 -6.77
CA ALA A 212 -18.67 -2.00 -8.08
C ALA A 212 -17.26 -1.39 -8.05
N TYR A 213 -16.33 -1.97 -8.80
CA TYR A 213 -14.99 -1.41 -8.96
C TYR A 213 -15.04 -0.10 -9.74
N VAL A 214 -14.14 0.82 -9.41
CA VAL A 214 -13.99 2.10 -10.13
C VAL A 214 -13.40 1.87 -11.52
N ASP A 215 -12.49 0.90 -11.64
CA ASP A 215 -11.82 0.53 -12.89
C ASP A 215 -11.18 1.72 -13.62
N GLY A 216 -10.63 2.67 -12.86
CA GLY A 216 -10.16 3.89 -13.49
C GLY A 216 -9.47 4.90 -12.58
N LEU A 217 -9.15 6.03 -13.20
CA LEU A 217 -8.60 7.23 -12.56
C LEU A 217 -9.68 8.33 -12.60
N LYS A 218 -10.12 8.80 -11.43
CA LYS A 218 -10.95 10.00 -11.30
C LYS A 218 -10.01 11.18 -11.11
N LYS A 219 -9.91 12.04 -12.14
CA LYS A 219 -9.08 13.24 -12.13
C LYS A 219 -9.95 14.44 -11.81
N PHE A 220 -9.53 15.31 -10.92
CA PHE A 220 -10.27 16.50 -10.53
C PHE A 220 -9.37 17.57 -9.93
N GLU A 221 -9.88 18.77 -9.82
CA GLU A 221 -9.30 19.86 -9.05
C GLU A 221 -10.28 20.29 -7.96
N LEU A 222 -9.80 20.99 -6.96
CA LEU A 222 -10.61 21.53 -5.88
C LEU A 222 -10.55 23.06 -5.89
N SER A 223 -11.66 23.70 -5.51
CA SER A 223 -11.68 25.14 -5.23
C SER A 223 -10.64 25.50 -4.16
N ALA A 224 -10.13 26.73 -4.24
CA ALA A 224 -9.20 27.24 -3.23
C ALA A 224 -9.84 27.24 -1.83
N PRO A 225 -9.05 27.02 -0.76
CA PRO A 225 -9.54 27.14 0.62
C PRO A 225 -10.20 28.50 0.88
N GLY A 226 -11.28 28.49 1.67
CA GLY A 226 -12.05 29.69 1.99
C GLY A 226 -13.04 30.15 0.93
N GLN A 227 -13.11 29.50 -0.23
CA GLN A 227 -14.09 29.80 -1.29
C GLN A 227 -15.28 28.80 -1.31
N GLY A 228 -15.39 27.96 -0.26
CA GLY A 228 -16.29 26.82 -0.27
C GLY A 228 -15.71 25.65 -1.08
N LEU A 229 -15.89 24.42 -0.57
CA LEU A 229 -15.35 23.22 -1.21
C LEU A 229 -16.17 22.88 -2.45
N ALA A 230 -15.52 22.80 -3.61
CA ALA A 230 -16.14 22.41 -4.87
C ALA A 230 -15.17 21.58 -5.71
N VAL A 231 -15.70 20.63 -6.47
CA VAL A 231 -14.97 19.78 -7.43
C VAL A 231 -15.01 20.46 -8.80
N LEU A 232 -13.84 20.68 -9.37
CA LEU A 232 -13.64 21.31 -10.66
C LEU A 232 -12.97 20.35 -11.65
N ASN A 233 -13.19 20.54 -12.94
CA ASN A 233 -12.49 19.85 -14.04
C ASN A 233 -12.48 18.30 -13.91
N TYR A 234 -13.59 17.72 -13.41
CA TYR A 234 -13.70 16.28 -13.20
C TYR A 234 -13.65 15.50 -14.51
N GLN A 235 -12.84 14.45 -14.52
CA GLN A 235 -12.72 13.48 -15.62
C GLN A 235 -12.58 12.08 -15.07
N LEU A 236 -13.12 11.07 -15.77
CA LEU A 236 -12.92 9.66 -15.49
C LEU A 236 -12.21 9.01 -16.68
N VAL A 237 -11.05 8.41 -16.44
CA VAL A 237 -10.32 7.58 -17.39
C VAL A 237 -10.45 6.13 -16.95
N THR A 238 -11.05 5.27 -17.76
CA THR A 238 -11.34 3.86 -17.41
C THR A 238 -10.35 2.90 -18.06
N ASP A 239 -9.92 1.89 -17.29
CA ASP A 239 -9.18 0.73 -17.75
C ASP A 239 -9.55 -0.47 -16.86
N GLN A 240 -10.49 -1.27 -17.33
CA GLN A 240 -11.04 -2.40 -16.59
C GLN A 240 -10.03 -3.54 -16.36
N VAL A 241 -8.90 -3.52 -17.06
CA VAL A 241 -7.87 -4.56 -16.93
C VAL A 241 -6.81 -4.16 -15.92
N ASN A 242 -6.22 -2.97 -16.09
CA ASN A 242 -5.05 -2.57 -15.32
C ASN A 242 -5.42 -1.78 -14.05
N LEU A 243 -6.58 -1.12 -14.03
CA LEU A 243 -7.05 -0.30 -12.91
C LEU A 243 -8.19 -0.96 -12.09
N HIS A 244 -8.49 -2.24 -12.36
CA HIS A 244 -9.39 -3.08 -11.56
C HIS A 244 -8.72 -3.50 -10.26
N ARG A 245 -8.38 -2.52 -9.41
CA ARG A 245 -7.57 -2.73 -8.20
C ARG A 245 -8.12 -1.98 -7.02
N ARG A 246 -8.07 -2.63 -5.86
CA ARG A 246 -8.27 -2.05 -4.53
C ARG A 246 -7.21 -2.55 -3.56
N ASP A 247 -7.07 -1.92 -2.42
CA ASP A 247 -6.13 -2.31 -1.36
C ASP A 247 -4.68 -2.49 -1.87
N TYR A 248 -4.29 -1.72 -2.86
CA TYR A 248 -2.95 -1.66 -3.45
C TYR A 248 -2.09 -0.61 -2.74
N ASN A 249 -0.82 -0.56 -3.09
CA ASN A 249 0.06 0.51 -2.66
C ASN A 249 0.21 1.54 -3.78
N LEU A 250 -0.24 2.78 -3.57
CA LEU A 250 0.10 3.91 -4.41
C LEU A 250 1.35 4.57 -3.84
N VAL A 251 2.41 4.63 -4.61
CA VAL A 251 3.69 5.22 -4.19
C VAL A 251 4.11 6.34 -5.12
N PRO A 252 4.55 7.51 -4.58
CA PRO A 252 5.08 8.58 -5.40
C PRO A 252 6.37 8.14 -6.09
N HIS A 253 6.55 8.51 -7.34
CA HIS A 253 7.57 7.98 -8.23
C HIS A 253 8.25 9.08 -9.05
N VAL A 254 9.59 8.98 -9.19
CA VAL A 254 10.40 9.76 -10.13
C VAL A 254 10.80 8.87 -11.29
N TYR A 255 10.35 9.20 -12.48
CA TYR A 255 10.66 8.44 -13.70
C TYR A 255 12.05 8.79 -14.24
N PRO A 256 12.65 7.93 -15.09
CA PRO A 256 13.99 8.19 -15.65
C PRO A 256 14.15 9.51 -16.41
N ASN A 257 13.07 10.06 -16.95
CA ASN A 257 13.06 11.37 -17.62
C ASN A 257 12.91 12.56 -16.64
N GLY A 258 12.88 12.31 -15.31
CA GLY A 258 12.71 13.32 -14.27
C GLY A 258 11.24 13.72 -14.02
N GLU A 259 10.26 13.19 -14.76
CA GLU A 259 8.85 13.43 -14.48
C GLU A 259 8.46 12.76 -13.15
N THR A 260 7.65 13.44 -12.36
CA THR A 260 7.08 12.89 -11.14
C THR A 260 5.66 12.40 -11.37
N GLY A 261 5.30 11.32 -10.70
CA GLY A 261 3.97 10.74 -10.76
C GLY A 261 3.78 9.69 -9.68
N TYR A 262 3.08 8.63 -9.99
CA TYR A 262 2.82 7.53 -9.06
C TYR A 262 3.03 6.18 -9.71
N LEU A 263 3.30 5.17 -8.87
CA LEU A 263 3.30 3.78 -9.26
C LEU A 263 2.26 3.03 -8.41
N ILE A 264 1.37 2.29 -9.05
CA ILE A 264 0.54 1.29 -8.38
C ILE A 264 1.36 0.01 -8.24
N SER A 265 1.53 -0.46 -7.01
CA SER A 265 2.15 -1.74 -6.70
C SER A 265 1.10 -2.69 -6.14
N SER A 266 1.00 -3.90 -6.73
CA SER A 266 0.07 -4.94 -6.30
C SER A 266 -1.41 -4.55 -6.41
N GLY A 267 -2.20 -4.90 -5.40
CA GLY A 267 -3.65 -4.71 -5.32
C GLY A 267 -4.44 -5.95 -5.68
N VAL A 268 -5.70 -5.98 -5.29
CA VAL A 268 -6.63 -7.11 -5.44
C VAL A 268 -7.99 -6.66 -5.99
N PHE A 269 -8.74 -7.55 -6.60
CA PHE A 269 -8.38 -8.89 -7.07
C PHE A 269 -8.24 -8.86 -8.60
N GLN A 270 -7.49 -9.81 -9.16
CA GLN A 270 -7.50 -10.00 -10.62
C GLN A 270 -8.91 -10.36 -11.11
N ILE A 271 -9.22 -10.04 -12.36
CA ILE A 271 -10.58 -10.26 -12.92
C ILE A 271 -11.00 -11.75 -12.88
N ASN A 272 -10.03 -12.65 -13.09
CA ASN A 272 -10.28 -14.08 -13.22
C ASN A 272 -9.79 -14.92 -12.03
N ALA A 273 -9.28 -14.29 -10.98
CA ALA A 273 -8.76 -14.97 -9.79
C ALA A 273 -8.79 -14.06 -8.57
N ASP A 274 -9.12 -14.62 -7.41
CA ASP A 274 -9.08 -13.90 -6.13
C ASP A 274 -7.63 -13.77 -5.63
N LEU A 275 -6.74 -13.27 -6.48
CA LEU A 275 -5.30 -13.14 -6.26
C LEU A 275 -4.82 -11.70 -6.54
N PRO A 276 -3.70 -11.28 -5.93
CA PRO A 276 -3.10 -9.99 -6.19
C PRO A 276 -2.58 -9.87 -7.63
N PHE A 277 -2.57 -8.65 -8.15
CA PHE A 277 -1.85 -8.33 -9.39
C PHE A 277 -0.34 -8.43 -9.16
N LEU A 278 0.37 -9.01 -10.11
CA LEU A 278 1.82 -9.23 -10.05
C LEU A 278 2.61 -8.29 -10.97
N TYR A 279 2.03 -7.18 -11.37
CA TYR A 279 2.73 -6.16 -12.18
C TYR A 279 2.32 -4.76 -11.74
N PRO A 280 3.24 -3.80 -11.77
CA PRO A 280 2.95 -2.40 -11.46
C PRO A 280 2.22 -1.69 -12.59
N VAL A 281 1.61 -0.52 -12.26
CA VAL A 281 1.07 0.42 -13.24
C VAL A 281 1.63 1.80 -12.95
N GLU A 282 2.30 2.40 -13.93
CA GLU A 282 2.78 3.77 -13.89
C GLU A 282 1.63 4.75 -14.10
N ILE A 283 1.60 5.84 -13.34
CA ILE A 283 0.64 6.95 -13.49
C ILE A 283 1.41 8.24 -13.65
N LYS A 284 1.23 8.88 -14.81
CA LYS A 284 1.84 10.15 -15.19
C LYS A 284 0.76 11.20 -15.49
N SER A 285 1.16 12.44 -15.65
CA SER A 285 0.26 13.50 -16.13
C SER A 285 -0.40 13.16 -17.47
N SER A 286 0.34 12.46 -18.34
CA SER A 286 -0.10 12.02 -19.67
C SER A 286 -1.05 10.82 -19.67
N GLY A 287 -1.14 10.06 -18.57
CA GLY A 287 -1.99 8.86 -18.46
C GLY A 287 -1.38 7.76 -17.59
N HIS A 288 -1.76 6.52 -17.85
CA HIS A 288 -1.24 5.36 -17.13
C HIS A 288 -0.71 4.30 -18.11
N THR A 289 0.23 3.47 -17.64
CA THR A 289 0.84 2.40 -18.43
C THR A 289 1.13 1.20 -17.55
N ALA A 290 0.64 0.01 -17.92
CA ALA A 290 0.99 -1.23 -17.24
C ALA A 290 2.44 -1.62 -17.57
N VAL A 291 3.20 -2.05 -16.57
CA VAL A 291 4.58 -2.50 -16.72
C VAL A 291 4.57 -3.98 -17.12
N ASN A 292 4.29 -4.24 -18.39
CA ASN A 292 4.30 -5.58 -18.95
C ASN A 292 5.75 -6.06 -19.14
N GLY A 293 6.03 -7.29 -18.78
CA GLY A 293 7.38 -7.87 -18.89
C GLY A 293 8.22 -7.78 -17.61
N PHE A 294 7.62 -7.30 -16.51
CA PHE A 294 8.17 -7.38 -15.17
C PHE A 294 7.14 -8.04 -14.24
N SER A 295 7.58 -9.01 -13.44
CA SER A 295 6.74 -9.66 -12.42
C SER A 295 7.19 -9.22 -11.04
N GLN A 296 6.28 -8.58 -10.32
CA GLN A 296 6.44 -8.21 -8.92
C GLN A 296 5.83 -9.30 -8.04
N TYR A 297 6.67 -10.24 -7.56
CA TYR A 297 6.21 -11.37 -6.74
C TYR A 297 5.91 -10.95 -5.31
N LEU A 298 6.73 -10.08 -4.75
CA LEU A 298 6.60 -9.64 -3.36
C LEU A 298 5.62 -8.46 -3.25
N SER A 299 4.43 -8.68 -3.76
CA SER A 299 3.37 -7.70 -3.82
C SER A 299 2.68 -7.60 -2.45
N ASN A 300 3.34 -6.95 -1.51
CA ASN A 300 2.86 -6.73 -0.14
C ASN A 300 1.76 -5.67 -0.15
N TYR A 301 0.55 -6.01 -0.61
CA TYR A 301 -0.51 -5.05 -0.73
C TYR A 301 -1.01 -4.56 0.63
N HIS A 302 -1.56 -3.34 0.63
CA HIS A 302 -2.06 -2.63 1.82
C HIS A 302 -1.03 -2.58 2.95
N SER A 303 0.25 -2.43 2.59
CA SER A 303 1.36 -2.41 3.54
C SER A 303 1.81 -0.99 3.84
N SER A 304 2.46 -0.82 5.00
CA SER A 304 3.29 0.35 5.26
C SER A 304 4.40 0.45 4.22
N LYS A 305 4.64 1.64 3.68
CA LYS A 305 5.51 1.84 2.52
C LYS A 305 6.14 3.22 2.51
N PHE A 306 7.33 3.33 1.94
CA PHE A 306 7.96 4.61 1.64
C PHE A 306 8.74 4.58 0.33
N SER A 307 8.93 5.76 -0.23
CA SER A 307 9.66 5.99 -1.46
C SER A 307 10.96 6.76 -1.19
N ALA A 308 12.02 6.41 -1.90
CA ALA A 308 13.29 7.08 -1.83
C ALA A 308 13.94 7.16 -3.22
N TYR A 309 14.59 8.27 -3.50
CA TYR A 309 15.29 8.49 -4.77
C TYR A 309 16.77 8.75 -4.51
N ASP A 310 17.62 8.03 -5.23
CA ASP A 310 19.04 8.30 -5.27
C ASP A 310 19.37 9.12 -6.51
N SER A 311 19.48 10.43 -6.32
CA SER A 311 19.78 11.36 -7.40
C SER A 311 21.18 11.18 -7.99
N ALA A 312 22.11 10.53 -7.28
CA ALA A 312 23.47 10.25 -7.78
C ALA A 312 23.49 9.11 -8.80
N SER A 313 22.69 8.07 -8.59
CA SER A 313 22.55 6.93 -9.52
C SER A 313 21.34 7.04 -10.46
N GLY A 314 20.41 7.97 -10.21
CA GLY A 314 19.15 8.07 -10.92
C GLY A 314 18.20 6.92 -10.63
N THR A 315 18.33 6.26 -9.46
CA THR A 315 17.55 5.07 -9.11
C THR A 315 16.40 5.42 -8.17
N MET A 316 15.19 5.02 -8.53
CA MET A 316 14.00 5.11 -7.70
C MET A 316 13.82 3.84 -6.88
N HIS A 317 13.46 3.96 -5.60
CA HIS A 317 13.25 2.86 -4.69
C HIS A 317 11.89 2.98 -4.00
N HIS A 318 11.14 1.87 -3.93
CA HIS A 318 9.94 1.72 -3.11
C HIS A 318 10.15 0.58 -2.15
N LEU A 319 9.93 0.83 -0.87
CA LEU A 319 10.11 -0.15 0.18
C LEU A 319 8.76 -0.48 0.81
N PHE A 320 8.48 -1.78 0.94
CA PHE A 320 7.25 -2.31 1.49
C PHE A 320 7.56 -3.13 2.74
N LEU A 321 6.85 -2.84 3.83
CA LEU A 321 7.15 -3.33 5.16
C LEU A 321 6.06 -4.29 5.65
N GLY A 322 6.23 -5.59 5.42
CA GLY A 322 5.24 -6.61 5.79
C GLY A 322 3.96 -6.53 4.94
N GLY A 323 2.80 -6.69 5.57
CA GLY A 323 1.49 -6.68 4.91
C GLY A 323 0.99 -8.06 4.55
N LEU A 324 0.24 -8.17 3.44
CA LEU A 324 -0.25 -9.41 2.88
C LEU A 324 0.42 -9.66 1.53
N SER A 325 0.81 -10.90 1.25
CA SER A 325 1.45 -11.24 -0.02
C SER A 325 1.20 -12.69 -0.43
N GLN A 326 0.98 -12.92 -1.73
CA GLN A 326 0.89 -14.26 -2.29
C GLN A 326 2.24 -14.97 -2.26
N TYR A 327 3.32 -14.22 -2.47
CA TYR A 327 4.69 -14.73 -2.45
C TYR A 327 5.44 -14.11 -1.28
N TYR A 328 6.21 -14.94 -0.56
CA TYR A 328 7.05 -14.49 0.54
C TYR A 328 8.26 -15.38 0.72
N TYR A 329 9.28 -14.88 1.39
CA TYR A 329 10.47 -15.67 1.69
C TYR A 329 10.36 -16.31 3.07
N GLN A 330 10.63 -17.61 3.12
CA GLN A 330 10.77 -18.37 4.35
C GLN A 330 12.03 -19.23 4.27
N ASN A 331 12.96 -19.04 5.21
CA ASN A 331 14.23 -19.75 5.27
C ASN A 331 15.02 -19.72 3.95
N GLY A 332 15.05 -18.58 3.27
CA GLY A 332 15.74 -18.39 1.99
C GLY A 332 15.02 -18.95 0.77
N THR A 333 13.82 -19.48 0.92
CA THR A 333 13.02 -20.03 -0.17
C THR A 333 11.81 -19.14 -0.46
N LEU A 334 11.54 -18.88 -1.73
CA LEU A 334 10.32 -18.19 -2.18
C LEU A 334 9.14 -19.16 -2.11
N ILE A 335 8.16 -18.83 -1.29
CA ILE A 335 6.92 -19.59 -1.11
C ILE A 335 5.81 -18.90 -1.89
N ASN A 336 4.98 -19.71 -2.58
CA ASN A 336 3.73 -19.27 -3.18
C ASN A 336 2.57 -19.83 -2.34
N ASP A 337 1.79 -18.95 -1.70
CA ASP A 337 0.58 -19.31 -0.97
C ASP A 337 -0.62 -18.51 -1.52
N GLN A 338 -1.52 -19.21 -2.19
CA GLN A 338 -2.73 -18.60 -2.79
C GLN A 338 -3.75 -18.10 -1.75
N ASN A 339 -3.54 -18.38 -0.46
CA ASN A 339 -4.35 -17.78 0.61
C ASN A 339 -3.91 -16.36 0.96
N VAL A 340 -2.85 -15.86 0.31
CA VAL A 340 -2.34 -14.50 0.47
C VAL A 340 -2.14 -14.13 1.95
N PRO A 341 -1.21 -14.82 2.63
CA PRO A 341 -1.04 -14.72 4.08
C PRO A 341 -0.47 -13.38 4.55
N PHE A 342 -0.57 -13.13 5.85
CA PHE A 342 0.27 -12.15 6.51
C PHE A 342 1.74 -12.55 6.39
N VAL A 343 2.61 -11.57 6.07
CA VAL A 343 4.03 -11.84 5.86
C VAL A 343 4.93 -10.96 6.74
N ARG A 344 6.12 -11.48 7.04
CA ARG A 344 7.20 -10.70 7.66
C ARG A 344 8.18 -10.16 6.63
N THR A 345 8.07 -10.60 5.39
CA THR A 345 8.96 -10.18 4.30
C THR A 345 8.88 -8.67 4.12
N MET A 346 10.02 -8.04 4.09
CA MET A 346 10.19 -6.67 3.63
C MET A 346 10.82 -6.72 2.25
N SER A 347 10.32 -5.91 1.32
CA SER A 347 10.78 -5.91 -0.06
C SER A 347 11.10 -4.52 -0.56
N ARG A 348 11.92 -4.46 -1.60
CA ARG A 348 12.27 -3.24 -2.33
C ARG A 348 12.03 -3.44 -3.81
N LEU A 349 11.23 -2.57 -4.41
CA LEU A 349 11.10 -2.41 -5.85
C LEU A 349 11.96 -1.23 -6.28
N ALA A 350 12.85 -1.45 -7.23
CA ALA A 350 13.71 -0.40 -7.76
C ALA A 350 13.49 -0.20 -9.27
N GLN A 351 13.61 1.05 -9.73
CA GLN A 351 13.71 1.37 -11.15
C GLN A 351 14.99 2.13 -11.40
N GLY A 352 15.85 1.57 -12.25
CA GLY A 352 17.10 2.22 -12.68
C GLY A 352 16.89 3.36 -13.68
N PRO A 353 17.93 4.14 -13.98
CA PRO A 353 17.89 5.21 -14.98
C PRO A 353 17.61 4.69 -16.40
N ASP A 354 17.80 3.41 -16.65
CA ASP A 354 17.44 2.71 -17.89
C ASP A 354 15.94 2.33 -17.97
N GLY A 355 15.17 2.61 -16.92
CA GLY A 355 13.75 2.30 -16.82
C GLY A 355 13.45 0.84 -16.43
N VAL A 356 14.49 0.03 -16.15
CA VAL A 356 14.30 -1.38 -15.79
C VAL A 356 13.89 -1.51 -14.32
N TYR A 357 12.82 -2.27 -14.09
CA TYR A 357 12.37 -2.62 -12.76
C TYR A 357 13.06 -3.88 -12.24
N GLN A 358 13.39 -3.86 -10.96
CA GLN A 358 13.98 -4.99 -10.24
C GLN A 358 13.36 -5.09 -8.84
N GLU A 359 13.14 -6.32 -8.36
CA GLU A 359 12.58 -6.58 -7.04
C GLU A 359 13.60 -7.30 -6.17
N TYR A 360 13.67 -6.90 -4.90
CA TYR A 360 14.62 -7.42 -3.92
C TYR A 360 13.92 -7.78 -2.61
N VAL A 361 14.39 -8.84 -1.96
CA VAL A 361 14.07 -9.16 -0.58
C VAL A 361 15.09 -8.48 0.31
N LEU A 362 14.62 -7.78 1.34
CA LEU A 362 15.52 -7.19 2.33
C LEU A 362 15.98 -8.25 3.33
N GLY A 363 17.21 -8.12 3.81
CA GLY A 363 17.75 -9.01 4.85
C GLY A 363 17.03 -8.86 6.19
N THR A 364 16.48 -7.68 6.48
CA THR A 364 15.63 -7.43 7.65
C THR A 364 14.19 -7.84 7.37
N GLN A 365 13.51 -8.36 8.37
CA GLN A 365 12.09 -8.71 8.34
C GLN A 365 11.30 -7.92 9.36
N MET A 366 10.00 -7.80 9.16
CA MET A 366 9.10 -7.30 10.21
C MET A 366 9.20 -8.17 11.47
N PRO A 367 9.13 -7.56 12.67
CA PRO A 367 9.28 -8.30 13.93
C PRO A 367 8.17 -9.31 14.18
N ALA A 368 7.02 -9.15 13.53
CA ALA A 368 5.86 -10.05 13.59
C ALA A 368 5.13 -10.08 12.25
N LEU A 369 4.08 -10.89 12.14
CA LEU A 369 3.14 -10.87 11.02
C LEU A 369 2.25 -9.62 11.18
N LEU A 370 2.66 -8.51 10.60
CA LEU A 370 2.00 -7.23 10.72
C LEU A 370 2.30 -6.32 9.52
N GLY A 371 1.65 -5.17 9.47
CA GLY A 371 1.89 -4.13 8.48
C GLY A 371 0.75 -3.93 7.49
N THR A 372 -0.20 -4.87 7.37
CA THR A 372 -1.39 -4.60 6.57
C THR A 372 -2.28 -3.55 7.23
N GLY A 373 -2.69 -2.53 6.48
CA GLY A 373 -3.43 -1.39 7.00
C GLY A 373 -2.64 -0.47 7.94
N ALA A 374 -1.29 -0.61 7.99
CA ALA A 374 -0.39 0.31 8.67
C ALA A 374 0.06 1.43 7.73
N GLU A 375 0.37 2.59 8.29
CA GLU A 375 0.93 3.69 7.52
C GLU A 375 2.38 3.98 7.92
N PHE A 376 3.18 4.39 6.92
CA PHE A 376 4.51 4.95 7.16
C PHE A 376 4.37 6.47 7.24
N ILE A 377 4.75 7.03 8.37
CA ILE A 377 4.70 8.46 8.63
C ILE A 377 6.13 8.99 8.60
N HIS A 378 6.41 9.84 7.64
CA HIS A 378 7.73 10.43 7.43
C HIS A 378 8.14 11.27 8.66
N PHE A 379 9.43 11.21 9.01
CA PHE A 379 10.01 12.18 9.91
C PHE A 379 10.22 13.48 9.13
N GLU A 380 9.56 14.58 9.55
CA GLU A 380 9.46 15.80 8.75
C GLU A 380 10.81 16.46 8.42
N GLN A 381 11.85 16.19 9.22
CA GLN A 381 13.19 16.73 9.01
C GLN A 381 14.04 15.95 8.01
N VAL A 382 13.53 14.82 7.51
CA VAL A 382 14.24 14.04 6.49
C VAL A 382 14.23 14.79 5.15
N PRO A 383 15.38 14.98 4.51
CA PRO A 383 15.45 15.58 3.19
C PRO A 383 14.57 14.83 2.19
N GLN A 384 13.75 15.57 1.46
CA GLN A 384 12.90 15.04 0.41
C GLN A 384 13.33 15.56 -0.96
N TYR A 385 13.38 14.67 -1.94
CA TYR A 385 13.62 15.02 -3.35
C TYR A 385 12.37 15.65 -3.97
N ALA A 386 11.21 15.09 -3.64
CA ALA A 386 9.88 15.60 -3.96
C ALA A 386 8.93 15.18 -2.82
N SER A 387 7.67 15.61 -2.85
CA SER A 387 6.70 15.22 -1.82
C SER A 387 6.69 13.70 -1.59
N ASP A 388 6.89 13.30 -0.34
CA ASP A 388 6.89 11.91 0.14
C ASP A 388 7.95 10.99 -0.53
N ILE A 389 9.00 11.58 -1.12
CA ILE A 389 10.15 10.86 -1.67
C ILE A 389 11.41 11.30 -0.95
N ILE A 390 12.01 10.41 -0.17
CA ILE A 390 13.26 10.67 0.56
C ILE A 390 14.41 10.89 -0.44
N ASP A 391 15.21 11.94 -0.25
CA ASP A 391 16.43 12.16 -1.02
C ASP A 391 17.60 11.41 -0.37
N LEU A 392 17.97 10.24 -0.93
CA LEU A 392 19.06 9.43 -0.39
C LEU A 392 20.43 10.11 -0.47
N ALA A 393 20.64 10.94 -1.49
CA ALA A 393 21.90 11.65 -1.68
C ALA A 393 22.09 12.78 -0.65
N ALA A 394 21.00 13.37 -0.18
CA ALA A 394 21.01 14.43 0.84
C ALA A 394 21.07 13.90 2.29
N LEU A 395 20.92 12.58 2.50
CA LEU A 395 21.03 11.99 3.83
C LEU A 395 22.44 12.08 4.36
N SER A 396 22.60 12.49 5.63
CA SER A 396 23.90 12.58 6.31
C SER A 396 23.89 11.71 7.57
N GLY A 397 25.09 11.15 7.93
CA GLY A 397 25.27 10.29 9.08
C GLY A 397 25.13 8.80 8.78
N ASP A 398 25.50 7.97 9.77
CA ASP A 398 25.56 6.51 9.62
C ASP A 398 24.23 5.82 9.97
N SER A 399 23.37 6.49 10.75
CA SER A 399 22.08 5.98 11.18
C SER A 399 21.07 7.13 11.22
N ILE A 400 20.07 7.09 10.35
CA ILE A 400 19.13 8.19 10.11
C ILE A 400 17.71 7.68 10.41
N LEU A 401 17.00 8.35 11.32
CA LEU A 401 15.56 8.14 11.51
C LEU A 401 14.82 8.75 10.33
N ILE A 402 14.08 7.94 9.58
CA ILE A 402 13.35 8.39 8.38
C ILE A 402 11.84 8.49 8.61
N GLY A 403 11.32 7.85 9.62
CA GLY A 403 9.87 7.85 9.89
C GLY A 403 9.46 6.75 10.85
N HIS A 404 8.17 6.51 10.92
CA HIS A 404 7.54 5.56 11.82
C HIS A 404 6.51 4.71 11.09
N VAL A 405 6.45 3.42 11.40
CA VAL A 405 5.31 2.56 11.06
C VAL A 405 4.32 2.63 12.20
N VAL A 406 3.12 3.10 11.92
CA VAL A 406 2.03 3.29 12.89
C VAL A 406 0.86 2.37 12.55
N GLY A 407 0.34 1.68 13.57
CA GLY A 407 -0.86 0.87 13.44
C GLY A 407 -0.68 -0.41 12.63
N GLY A 408 -1.73 -0.75 11.87
CA GLY A 408 -1.86 -1.98 11.09
C GLY A 408 -2.41 -3.14 11.89
N ILE A 409 -2.72 -4.24 11.20
CA ILE A 409 -3.18 -5.48 11.81
C ILE A 409 -1.98 -6.34 12.14
N LYS A 410 -1.94 -6.89 13.35
CA LYS A 410 -1.03 -7.97 13.75
C LYS A 410 -1.76 -9.30 13.78
N SER A 411 -1.07 -10.37 13.37
CA SER A 411 -1.60 -11.73 13.40
C SER A 411 -0.60 -12.69 14.06
N PRO A 412 -1.03 -13.61 14.92
CA PRO A 412 -0.17 -14.68 15.43
C PRO A 412 0.00 -15.83 14.43
N ILE A 413 -0.82 -15.90 13.37
CA ILE A 413 -0.83 -16.96 12.37
C ILE A 413 -0.85 -16.39 10.96
N LEU A 414 -0.33 -17.15 9.99
CA LEU A 414 -0.21 -16.73 8.58
C LEU A 414 -1.58 -16.42 7.94
N ASN A 415 -2.53 -17.33 8.08
CA ASN A 415 -3.82 -17.31 7.34
C ASN A 415 -5.04 -17.25 8.27
N PRO A 416 -5.24 -16.19 9.09
CA PRO A 416 -6.37 -16.13 10.03
C PRO A 416 -7.72 -16.07 9.30
N PHE A 417 -7.79 -15.40 8.15
CA PHE A 417 -9.02 -15.27 7.36
C PHE A 417 -9.44 -16.60 6.74
N THR A 418 -8.55 -17.26 6.01
CA THR A 418 -8.84 -18.55 5.35
C THR A 418 -9.14 -19.64 6.37
N ASN A 419 -8.46 -19.64 7.51
CA ASN A 419 -8.68 -20.57 8.60
C ASN A 419 -9.94 -20.25 9.43
N ASN A 420 -10.69 -19.22 9.08
CA ASN A 420 -11.84 -18.71 9.83
C ASN A 420 -11.54 -18.47 11.32
N ASN A 421 -10.37 -17.94 11.59
CA ASN A 421 -9.86 -17.64 12.94
C ASN A 421 -9.43 -16.16 13.05
N THR A 422 -10.26 -15.25 12.56
CA THR A 422 -9.93 -13.82 12.50
C THR A 422 -9.89 -13.15 13.88
N GLY A 423 -10.58 -13.71 14.86
CA GLY A 423 -10.64 -13.19 16.22
C GLY A 423 -9.31 -13.28 17.00
N VAL A 424 -8.27 -13.93 16.45
CA VAL A 424 -6.93 -13.92 17.04
C VAL A 424 -6.09 -12.73 16.59
N THR A 425 -6.57 -11.97 15.60
CA THR A 425 -5.92 -10.77 15.09
C THR A 425 -6.38 -9.53 15.83
N ASP A 426 -5.57 -8.49 15.82
CA ASP A 426 -5.84 -7.27 16.57
C ASP A 426 -5.16 -6.08 15.90
N ALA A 427 -5.63 -4.85 16.14
CA ALA A 427 -4.91 -3.65 15.74
C ALA A 427 -3.59 -3.54 16.51
N ASN A 428 -2.53 -3.17 15.82
CA ASN A 428 -1.20 -3.05 16.41
C ASN A 428 -1.03 -1.69 17.11
N ALA A 429 -0.75 -1.71 18.42
CA ALA A 429 -0.47 -0.52 19.21
C ALA A 429 1.03 -0.16 19.26
N VAL A 430 1.92 -1.06 18.82
CA VAL A 430 3.35 -0.80 18.79
C VAL A 430 3.68 0.07 17.58
N ILE A 431 4.40 1.15 17.85
CA ILE A 431 4.92 2.03 16.81
C ILE A 431 6.37 1.61 16.53
N TYR A 432 6.76 1.53 15.27
CA TYR A 432 8.14 1.19 14.93
C TYR A 432 8.83 2.39 14.29
N GLN A 433 9.88 2.90 14.95
CA GLN A 433 10.82 3.82 14.35
C GLN A 433 11.56 3.10 13.21
N VAL A 434 11.64 3.73 12.04
CA VAL A 434 12.34 3.19 10.87
C VAL A 434 13.62 3.98 10.66
N TRP A 435 14.75 3.28 10.78
CA TRP A 435 16.07 3.84 10.62
C TRP A 435 16.73 3.29 9.37
N LEU A 436 17.37 4.14 8.59
CA LEU A 436 18.33 3.75 7.57
C LEU A 436 19.72 3.78 8.18
N LYS A 437 20.38 2.62 8.20
CA LYS A 437 21.76 2.48 8.66
C LYS A 437 22.66 2.25 7.45
N ARG A 438 23.67 3.12 7.25
CA ARG A 438 24.63 2.94 6.16
C ARG A 438 25.40 1.63 6.30
N THR A 439 25.57 0.94 5.19
CA THR A 439 26.39 -0.25 5.11
C THR A 439 27.59 0.04 4.19
N ASN A 440 28.81 -0.37 4.63
CA ASN A 440 30.01 -0.25 3.81
C ASN A 440 30.05 -1.29 2.67
N VAL A 441 29.19 -2.30 2.74
CA VAL A 441 28.94 -3.31 1.73
C VAL A 441 27.43 -3.24 1.54
N GLY A 442 26.92 -3.07 0.33
CA GLY A 442 25.48 -2.97 0.09
C GLY A 442 24.68 -3.97 0.92
N ALA A 443 23.48 -3.58 1.34
CA ALA A 443 22.60 -4.42 2.16
C ALA A 443 22.51 -5.83 1.55
N ILE A 444 22.45 -6.87 2.39
CA ILE A 444 22.23 -8.23 1.92
C ILE A 444 20.81 -8.29 1.37
N GLU A 445 20.70 -8.20 0.09
CA GLU A 445 19.44 -8.31 -0.65
C GLU A 445 19.54 -9.47 -1.63
N VAL A 446 18.45 -10.18 -1.79
CA VAL A 446 18.33 -11.24 -2.79
C VAL A 446 17.40 -10.73 -3.88
N GLN A 447 17.86 -10.69 -5.12
CA GLN A 447 17.00 -10.37 -6.25
C GLN A 447 15.92 -11.44 -6.36
N ALA A 448 14.64 -11.01 -6.39
CA ALA A 448 13.54 -11.91 -6.61
C ALA A 448 13.64 -12.53 -8.02
N PRO A 449 13.40 -13.83 -8.20
CA PRO A 449 13.51 -14.46 -9.50
C PRO A 449 12.54 -13.85 -10.50
N GLN A 450 13.08 -13.39 -11.62
CA GLN A 450 12.30 -12.85 -12.74
C GLN A 450 12.14 -13.94 -13.80
N HIS A 451 11.18 -14.84 -13.61
CA HIS A 451 10.82 -15.83 -14.62
C HIS A 451 9.55 -15.38 -15.33
N VAL A 452 9.68 -14.93 -16.55
CA VAL A 452 8.53 -14.67 -17.41
C VAL A 452 8.23 -15.95 -18.17
N PHE A 453 7.16 -16.61 -17.79
CA PHE A 453 6.59 -17.72 -18.57
C PHE A 453 5.36 -17.19 -19.32
N ASN A 454 5.42 -17.15 -20.63
CA ASN A 454 4.20 -17.06 -21.43
C ASN A 454 3.64 -18.47 -21.60
N VAL A 455 2.48 -18.73 -21.04
CA VAL A 455 1.79 -20.00 -21.19
C VAL A 455 0.53 -19.79 -21.99
N ASN A 456 0.46 -20.40 -23.19
CA ASN A 456 -0.73 -20.42 -24.02
C ASN A 456 -1.34 -21.82 -23.98
N LEU A 457 -2.59 -21.91 -23.57
CA LEU A 457 -3.38 -23.14 -23.64
C LEU A 457 -4.42 -23.00 -24.74
N TYR A 458 -4.32 -23.85 -25.78
CA TYR A 458 -5.27 -23.83 -26.87
C TYR A 458 -5.60 -25.24 -27.39
N PRO A 459 -6.81 -25.47 -27.86
CA PRO A 459 -7.96 -24.61 -27.71
C PRO A 459 -8.47 -24.61 -26.28
N ASN A 460 -9.09 -23.52 -25.86
CA ASN A 460 -9.69 -23.40 -24.53
C ASN A 460 -11.18 -22.98 -24.70
N PRO A 461 -12.18 -23.82 -24.34
CA PRO A 461 -12.04 -25.16 -23.76
C PRO A 461 -11.61 -26.24 -24.79
N ALA A 462 -10.77 -27.17 -24.37
CA ALA A 462 -10.37 -28.32 -25.15
C ALA A 462 -11.49 -29.39 -25.13
N LYS A 463 -11.75 -30.04 -26.30
CA LYS A 463 -12.71 -31.13 -26.36
C LYS A 463 -12.06 -32.51 -26.27
N GLU A 464 -10.85 -32.65 -26.83
CA GLU A 464 -10.13 -33.94 -26.86
C GLU A 464 -8.63 -33.75 -26.54
N VAL A 465 -8.01 -32.72 -27.10
CA VAL A 465 -6.58 -32.43 -26.95
C VAL A 465 -6.39 -30.92 -26.68
N ALA A 466 -5.54 -30.58 -25.74
CA ALA A 466 -5.06 -29.22 -25.50
C ALA A 466 -3.56 -29.18 -25.70
N TYR A 467 -3.07 -28.12 -26.33
CA TYR A 467 -1.64 -27.84 -26.47
C TYR A 467 -1.24 -26.81 -25.43
N LEU A 468 -0.20 -27.11 -24.68
CA LEU A 468 0.46 -26.18 -23.77
C LEU A 468 1.73 -25.69 -24.44
N GLU A 469 1.72 -24.44 -24.85
CA GLU A 469 2.91 -23.76 -25.37
C GLU A 469 3.47 -22.85 -24.28
N PHE A 470 4.75 -22.96 -23.99
CA PHE A 470 5.42 -22.09 -23.07
C PHE A 470 6.70 -21.56 -23.70
N GLU A 471 6.90 -20.26 -23.55
CA GLU A 471 8.10 -19.58 -23.97
C GLU A 471 8.87 -19.13 -22.71
N LEU A 472 10.12 -19.55 -22.60
CA LEU A 472 11.02 -19.12 -21.55
C LEU A 472 11.76 -17.88 -22.07
N ILE A 473 11.34 -16.71 -21.60
CA ILE A 473 12.08 -15.47 -21.93
C ILE A 473 13.20 -15.32 -20.92
N GLN A 474 14.37 -15.84 -21.27
CA GLN A 474 15.59 -15.58 -20.53
C GLN A 474 16.15 -14.24 -21.03
N LYS A 475 16.09 -13.19 -20.23
CA LYS A 475 16.90 -11.99 -20.48
C LYS A 475 18.34 -12.33 -20.15
N ALA A 476 19.22 -12.14 -21.16
CA ALA A 476 20.66 -12.20 -21.02
C ALA A 476 21.20 -11.03 -20.20
#